data_36a645d80469554d73f44cabf0bed55f
#
_entry.id   36a645d80469554d73f44cabf0bed55f
#
_cell.length_a   1.000
_cell.length_b   1.000
_cell.length_c   1.000
_cell.angle_alpha   90.00
_cell.angle_beta   90.00
_cell.angle_gamma   90.00
#
_symmetry.space_group_name_H-M   'P 1'
#
loop_
_entity.id
_entity.type
_entity.pdbx_description
1 polymer ?
#
loop_
_entity_poly.entity_id
_entity_poly.type
_entity_poly.pdbx_seq_one_letter_code
_entity_poly.pdbx_strand_id
1 'polypeptide(L)'
;VMFFYMVKLPDLKILRKEKEINKEIVFAGRFLIIELNSGVSLYNAMLNTSKNFEVIGKYFEDIINKVNLGTGIDDALNESAELVPSDDFRKVLWQITNSIRTGTNIAKSLESVMDQIIRNQIIEVNNYSKKLNPLAMFYLVVAVILPSLGISMLIIFSSLINIQLSLGILITLAFFLGFL
;
A
#
# COMPACT_ATOMS: atom_id res chain seq x y z
N VAL A 1 4.94 -5.91 30.38
CA VAL A 1 5.34 -5.06 29.26
C VAL A 1 6.19 -5.84 28.26
N MET A 2 7.14 -6.66 28.72
CA MET A 2 8.05 -7.45 27.86
C MET A 2 7.34 -8.54 27.04
N PHE A 3 6.30 -9.18 27.61
CA PHE A 3 5.49 -10.19 26.91
C PHE A 3 4.69 -9.63 25.72
N PHE A 4 4.24 -8.37 25.83
CA PHE A 4 3.50 -7.68 24.75
C PHE A 4 4.41 -7.30 23.55
N TYR A 5 5.71 -7.09 23.81
CA TYR A 5 6.72 -6.87 22.77
C TYR A 5 7.05 -8.16 21.98
N MET A 6 7.09 -9.30 22.68
CA MET A 6 7.40 -10.60 22.04
C MET A 6 6.28 -11.08 21.10
N VAL A 7 5.02 -10.75 21.39
CA VAL A 7 3.87 -11.12 20.55
C VAL A 7 3.77 -10.25 19.29
N LYS A 8 4.27 -8.99 19.32
CA LYS A 8 4.23 -8.08 18.16
C LYS A 8 5.39 -8.24 17.16
N LEU A 9 6.47 -8.90 17.56
CA LEU A 9 7.65 -9.08 16.69
C LEU A 9 7.40 -9.98 15.46
N PRO A 10 6.64 -11.10 15.53
CA PRO A 10 6.33 -11.90 14.36
C PRO A 10 5.41 -11.17 13.36
N ASP A 11 4.41 -10.41 13.84
CA ASP A 11 3.50 -9.65 12.98
C ASP A 11 4.22 -8.58 12.14
N LEU A 12 5.21 -7.91 12.73
CA LEU A 12 6.01 -6.90 12.03
C LEU A 12 6.89 -7.50 10.92
N LYS A 13 7.39 -8.72 11.10
CA LYS A 13 8.18 -9.42 10.07
C LYS A 13 7.29 -9.88 8.89
N ILE A 14 6.09 -10.36 9.19
CA ILE A 14 5.11 -10.77 8.17
C ILE A 14 4.67 -9.57 7.35
N LEU A 15 4.29 -8.46 8.00
CA LEU A 15 3.89 -7.21 7.34
C LEU A 15 5.02 -6.61 6.48
N ARG A 16 6.26 -6.75 6.90
CA ARG A 16 7.41 -6.29 6.10
C ARG A 16 7.59 -7.14 4.85
N LYS A 17 7.54 -8.47 4.97
CA LYS A 17 7.61 -9.39 3.84
C LYS A 17 6.46 -9.19 2.86
N GLU A 18 5.23 -9.02 3.35
CA GLU A 18 4.07 -8.69 2.53
C GLU A 18 4.30 -7.43 1.70
N LYS A 19 4.79 -6.35 2.32
CA LYS A 19 5.11 -5.10 1.61
C LYS A 19 6.20 -5.26 0.55
N GLU A 20 7.22 -6.06 0.82
CA GLU A 20 8.29 -6.35 -0.14
C GLU A 20 7.75 -7.12 -1.35
N ILE A 21 6.92 -8.13 -1.12
CA ILE A 21 6.24 -8.88 -2.18
C ILE A 21 5.32 -7.96 -2.98
N ASN A 22 4.50 -7.14 -2.33
CA ASN A 22 3.53 -6.26 -2.98
C ASN A 22 4.20 -5.17 -3.84
N LYS A 23 5.43 -4.78 -3.54
CA LYS A 23 6.22 -3.88 -4.39
C LYS A 23 6.73 -4.58 -5.65
N GLU A 24 7.14 -5.83 -5.53
CA GLU A 24 7.78 -6.57 -6.63
C GLU A 24 6.76 -7.25 -7.54
N ILE A 25 5.55 -7.60 -7.00
CA ILE A 25 4.53 -8.39 -7.71
C ILE A 25 4.10 -7.76 -9.04
N VAL A 26 4.00 -6.45 -9.10
CA VAL A 26 3.56 -5.75 -10.33
C VAL A 26 4.58 -5.95 -11.44
N PHE A 27 5.86 -5.86 -11.13
CA PHE A 27 6.93 -6.05 -12.10
C PHE A 27 7.11 -7.52 -12.47
N ALA A 28 7.15 -8.40 -11.48
CA ALA A 28 7.29 -9.84 -11.68
C ALA A 28 6.08 -10.43 -12.44
N GLY A 29 4.88 -10.00 -12.10
CA GLY A 29 3.66 -10.43 -12.81
C GLY A 29 3.63 -9.97 -14.26
N ARG A 30 4.02 -8.73 -14.55
CA ARG A 30 4.14 -8.23 -15.92
C ARG A 30 5.23 -8.96 -16.70
N PHE A 31 6.38 -9.23 -16.08
CA PHE A 31 7.46 -10.00 -16.69
C PHE A 31 6.97 -11.40 -17.07
N LEU A 32 6.27 -12.09 -16.15
CA LEU A 32 5.69 -13.40 -16.40
C LEU A 32 4.68 -13.38 -17.58
N ILE A 33 3.83 -12.36 -17.65
CA ILE A 33 2.87 -12.18 -18.75
C ILE A 33 3.59 -12.01 -20.08
N ILE A 34 4.65 -11.21 -20.14
CA ILE A 34 5.45 -10.97 -21.35
C ILE A 34 6.09 -12.28 -21.84
N GLU A 35 6.70 -13.04 -20.93
CA GLU A 35 7.28 -14.36 -21.24
C GLU A 35 6.23 -15.32 -21.82
N LEU A 36 5.07 -15.43 -21.17
CA LEU A 36 3.99 -16.28 -21.61
C LEU A 36 3.41 -15.85 -22.98
N ASN A 37 3.24 -14.54 -23.20
CA ASN A 37 2.77 -14.00 -24.48
C ASN A 37 3.81 -14.20 -25.59
N SER A 38 5.08 -14.31 -25.26
CA SER A 38 6.16 -14.64 -26.19
C SER A 38 6.23 -16.13 -26.54
N GLY A 39 5.34 -16.95 -25.98
CA GLY A 39 5.29 -18.39 -26.21
C GLY A 39 6.20 -19.23 -25.34
N VAL A 40 6.81 -18.62 -24.31
CA VAL A 40 7.60 -19.37 -23.32
C VAL A 40 6.66 -20.23 -22.48
N SER A 41 7.04 -21.48 -22.20
CA SER A 41 6.25 -22.36 -21.34
C SER A 41 6.17 -21.78 -19.91
N LEU A 42 5.07 -22.07 -19.20
CA LEU A 42 4.87 -21.60 -17.82
C LEU A 42 6.05 -21.95 -16.90
N TYR A 43 6.56 -23.16 -17.00
CA TYR A 43 7.72 -23.60 -16.23
C TYR A 43 8.94 -22.72 -16.48
N ASN A 44 9.28 -22.47 -17.75
CA ASN A 44 10.42 -21.64 -18.09
C ASN A 44 10.19 -20.16 -17.74
N ALA A 45 8.97 -19.66 -17.89
CA ALA A 45 8.62 -18.29 -17.51
C ALA A 45 8.78 -18.10 -15.98
N MET A 46 8.34 -19.07 -15.17
CA MET A 46 8.58 -19.04 -13.72
C MET A 46 10.08 -19.16 -13.38
N LEU A 47 10.83 -20.00 -14.10
CA LEU A 47 12.27 -20.15 -13.93
C LEU A 47 13.01 -18.84 -14.26
N ASN A 48 12.61 -18.16 -15.33
CA ASN A 48 13.18 -16.86 -15.67
C ASN A 48 12.81 -15.79 -14.62
N THR A 49 11.57 -15.80 -14.15
CA THR A 49 11.13 -14.90 -13.08
C THR A 49 11.91 -15.14 -11.77
N SER A 50 12.20 -16.40 -11.42
CA SER A 50 12.97 -16.72 -10.21
C SER A 50 14.40 -16.15 -10.24
N LYS A 51 14.98 -16.01 -11.41
CA LYS A 51 16.34 -15.46 -11.59
C LYS A 51 16.39 -13.94 -11.63
N ASN A 52 15.30 -13.29 -12.03
CA ASN A 52 15.26 -11.84 -12.25
C ASN A 52 14.71 -11.04 -11.06
N PHE A 53 14.04 -11.70 -10.11
CA PHE A 53 13.41 -11.05 -8.96
C PHE A 53 13.90 -11.67 -7.64
N GLU A 54 14.17 -10.81 -6.66
CA GLU A 54 14.82 -11.27 -5.42
C GLU A 54 13.81 -11.85 -4.40
N VAL A 55 12.68 -11.18 -4.23
CA VAL A 55 11.69 -11.55 -3.21
C VAL A 55 10.73 -12.61 -3.76
N ILE A 56 10.04 -12.29 -4.85
CA ILE A 56 9.09 -13.20 -5.51
C ILE A 56 9.83 -14.37 -6.15
N GLY A 57 11.04 -14.13 -6.64
CA GLY A 57 11.88 -15.15 -7.24
C GLY A 57 12.10 -16.38 -6.37
N LYS A 58 12.28 -16.20 -5.06
CA LYS A 58 12.44 -17.30 -4.10
C LYS A 58 11.21 -18.22 -4.02
N TYR A 59 10.02 -17.65 -4.14
CA TYR A 59 8.79 -18.44 -4.15
C TYR A 59 8.64 -19.23 -5.45
N PHE A 60 8.96 -18.63 -6.59
CA PHE A 60 8.96 -19.36 -7.86
C PHE A 60 10.06 -20.45 -7.91
N GLU A 61 11.24 -20.18 -7.34
CA GLU A 61 12.30 -21.17 -7.18
C GLU A 61 11.85 -22.37 -6.35
N ASP A 62 11.15 -22.14 -5.22
CA ASP A 62 10.61 -23.19 -4.38
C ASP A 62 9.56 -24.02 -5.14
N ILE A 63 8.66 -23.39 -5.89
CA ILE A 63 7.69 -24.08 -6.76
C ILE A 63 8.40 -24.95 -7.79
N ILE A 64 9.41 -24.43 -8.47
CA ILE A 64 10.19 -25.14 -9.49
C ILE A 64 10.92 -26.33 -8.88
N ASN A 65 11.51 -26.15 -7.70
CA ASN A 65 12.18 -27.23 -6.99
C ASN A 65 11.22 -28.36 -6.63
N LYS A 66 10.00 -28.05 -6.17
CA LYS A 66 8.96 -29.06 -5.92
C LYS A 66 8.54 -29.81 -7.19
N VAL A 67 8.38 -29.09 -8.30
CA VAL A 67 8.05 -29.68 -9.60
C VAL A 67 9.18 -30.61 -10.07
N ASN A 68 10.44 -30.21 -9.90
CA ASN A 68 11.60 -31.05 -10.24
C ASN A 68 11.71 -32.33 -9.38
N LEU A 69 11.16 -32.29 -8.16
CA LEU A 69 11.06 -33.45 -7.26
C LEU A 69 9.86 -34.34 -7.59
N GLY A 70 9.05 -34.00 -8.60
CA GLY A 70 7.94 -34.82 -9.09
C GLY A 70 6.57 -34.39 -8.59
N THR A 71 6.46 -33.26 -7.87
CA THR A 71 5.14 -32.67 -7.50
C THR A 71 4.47 -32.11 -8.74
N GLY A 72 3.16 -32.29 -8.89
CA GLY A 72 2.40 -31.64 -9.94
C GLY A 72 2.50 -30.11 -9.86
N ILE A 73 2.58 -29.44 -11.00
CA ILE A 73 2.75 -27.97 -11.05
C ILE A 73 1.60 -27.23 -10.35
N ASP A 74 0.37 -27.74 -10.50
CA ASP A 74 -0.83 -27.20 -9.85
C ASP A 74 -0.82 -27.40 -8.33
N ASP A 75 -0.32 -28.54 -7.85
CA ASP A 75 -0.18 -28.80 -6.41
C ASP A 75 0.93 -27.93 -5.81
N ALA A 76 2.08 -27.83 -6.46
CA ALA A 76 3.18 -26.97 -6.02
C ALA A 76 2.78 -25.49 -5.94
N LEU A 77 1.98 -25.00 -6.89
CA LEU A 77 1.42 -23.65 -6.88
C LEU A 77 0.43 -23.45 -5.73
N ASN A 78 -0.47 -24.40 -5.49
CA ASN A 78 -1.44 -24.33 -4.39
C ASN A 78 -0.76 -24.32 -3.02
N GLU A 79 0.19 -25.21 -2.77
CA GLU A 79 0.95 -25.22 -1.52
C GLU A 79 1.67 -23.89 -1.28
N SER A 80 2.27 -23.33 -2.32
CA SER A 80 2.95 -22.03 -2.22
C SER A 80 1.95 -20.90 -1.96
N ALA A 81 0.75 -20.93 -2.55
CA ALA A 81 -0.29 -19.95 -2.32
C ALA A 81 -0.77 -19.92 -0.85
N GLU A 82 -0.77 -21.07 -0.16
CA GLU A 82 -1.13 -21.13 1.26
C GLU A 82 -0.07 -20.52 2.19
N LEU A 83 1.19 -20.60 1.80
CA LEU A 83 2.33 -20.15 2.61
C LEU A 83 2.70 -18.68 2.39
N VAL A 84 2.26 -18.07 1.29
CA VAL A 84 2.59 -16.69 0.94
C VAL A 84 1.84 -15.70 1.83
N PRO A 85 2.54 -14.73 2.47
CA PRO A 85 1.91 -13.72 3.32
C PRO A 85 1.16 -12.63 2.53
N SER A 86 1.40 -12.49 1.23
CA SER A 86 0.77 -11.47 0.37
C SER A 86 -0.50 -12.02 -0.28
N ASP A 87 -1.63 -11.35 -0.03
CA ASP A 87 -2.92 -11.68 -0.66
C ASP A 87 -2.89 -11.46 -2.18
N ASP A 88 -2.17 -10.44 -2.65
CA ASP A 88 -2.07 -10.17 -4.07
C ASP A 88 -1.26 -11.24 -4.80
N PHE A 89 -0.15 -11.70 -4.22
CA PHE A 89 0.61 -12.79 -4.81
C PHE A 89 -0.14 -14.13 -4.75
N ARG A 90 -0.89 -14.38 -3.68
CA ARG A 90 -1.78 -15.55 -3.57
C ARG A 90 -2.82 -15.57 -4.70
N LYS A 91 -3.44 -14.44 -5.02
CA LYS A 91 -4.39 -14.32 -6.16
C LYS A 91 -3.72 -14.66 -7.48
N VAL A 92 -2.46 -14.22 -7.69
CA VAL A 92 -1.69 -14.56 -8.91
C VAL A 92 -1.45 -16.06 -9.01
N LEU A 93 -1.00 -16.70 -7.94
CA LEU A 93 -0.77 -18.15 -7.92
C LEU A 93 -2.06 -18.94 -8.16
N TRP A 94 -3.15 -18.58 -7.51
CA TRP A 94 -4.47 -19.20 -7.74
C TRP A 94 -4.97 -19.01 -9.17
N GLN A 95 -4.74 -17.84 -9.77
CA GLN A 95 -5.13 -17.61 -11.15
C GLN A 95 -4.35 -18.48 -12.12
N ILE A 96 -3.05 -18.68 -11.88
CA ILE A 96 -2.23 -19.60 -12.67
C ILE A 96 -2.78 -21.02 -12.55
N THR A 97 -2.97 -21.49 -11.32
CA THR A 97 -3.52 -22.84 -11.06
C THR A 97 -4.88 -23.04 -11.71
N ASN A 98 -5.78 -22.07 -11.59
CA ASN A 98 -7.10 -22.13 -12.18
C ASN A 98 -7.04 -22.18 -13.72
N SER A 99 -6.13 -21.38 -14.29
CA SER A 99 -5.93 -21.36 -15.76
C SER A 99 -5.38 -22.69 -16.29
N ILE A 100 -4.50 -23.37 -15.54
CA ILE A 100 -4.00 -24.71 -15.87
C ILE A 100 -5.16 -25.71 -15.87
N ARG A 101 -5.96 -25.72 -14.80
CA ARG A 101 -7.09 -26.65 -14.63
C ARG A 101 -8.19 -26.49 -15.65
N THR A 102 -8.46 -25.25 -16.05
CA THR A 102 -9.51 -24.93 -17.03
C THR A 102 -9.03 -24.92 -18.48
N GLY A 103 -7.72 -25.02 -18.71
CA GLY A 103 -7.12 -24.93 -20.05
C GLY A 103 -7.25 -23.54 -20.69
N THR A 104 -7.48 -22.49 -19.90
CA THR A 104 -7.59 -21.12 -20.39
C THR A 104 -6.21 -20.49 -20.60
N ASN A 105 -6.15 -19.40 -21.41
CA ASN A 105 -4.92 -18.69 -21.64
C ASN A 105 -4.42 -18.02 -20.34
N ILE A 106 -3.30 -18.52 -19.82
CA ILE A 106 -2.72 -18.08 -18.54
C ILE A 106 -2.33 -16.60 -18.60
N ALA A 107 -1.69 -16.13 -19.67
CA ALA A 107 -1.25 -14.76 -19.81
C ALA A 107 -2.43 -13.78 -19.75
N LYS A 108 -3.51 -14.05 -20.51
CA LYS A 108 -4.71 -13.22 -20.50
C LYS A 108 -5.42 -13.21 -19.14
N SER A 109 -5.46 -14.34 -18.49
CA SER A 109 -6.04 -14.46 -17.15
C SER A 109 -5.24 -13.67 -16.11
N LEU A 110 -3.91 -13.71 -16.20
CA LEU A 110 -3.00 -12.94 -15.34
C LEU A 110 -3.11 -11.43 -15.60
N GLU A 111 -3.26 -10.99 -16.85
CA GLU A 111 -3.48 -9.57 -17.16
C GLU A 111 -4.64 -8.98 -16.36
N SER A 112 -5.77 -9.69 -16.34
CA SER A 112 -6.96 -9.25 -15.58
C SER A 112 -6.69 -9.11 -14.07
N VAL A 113 -5.98 -10.07 -13.48
CA VAL A 113 -5.64 -10.04 -12.06
C VAL A 113 -4.62 -8.93 -11.75
N MET A 114 -3.62 -8.77 -12.62
CA MET A 114 -2.61 -7.71 -12.47
C MET A 114 -3.23 -6.31 -12.55
N ASP A 115 -4.14 -6.09 -13.47
CA ASP A 115 -4.88 -4.84 -13.58
C ASP A 115 -5.72 -4.55 -12.33
N GLN A 116 -6.31 -5.58 -11.73
CA GLN A 116 -7.04 -5.43 -10.47
C GLN A 116 -6.10 -5.09 -9.31
N ILE A 117 -4.95 -5.75 -9.20
CA ILE A 117 -3.94 -5.46 -8.18
C ILE A 117 -3.45 -4.02 -8.30
N ILE A 118 -3.11 -3.57 -9.50
CA ILE A 118 -2.64 -2.20 -9.75
C ILE A 118 -3.72 -1.17 -9.36
N ARG A 119 -4.98 -1.39 -9.75
CA ARG A 119 -6.08 -0.51 -9.38
C ARG A 119 -6.26 -0.45 -7.86
N ASN A 120 -6.18 -1.57 -7.16
CA ASN A 120 -6.32 -1.62 -5.70
C ASN A 120 -5.19 -0.84 -5.01
N GLN A 121 -3.95 -0.98 -5.47
CA GLN A 121 -2.81 -0.24 -4.94
C GLN A 121 -2.97 1.28 -5.14
N ILE A 122 -3.47 1.72 -6.30
CA ILE A 122 -3.75 3.14 -6.56
C ILE A 122 -4.87 3.66 -5.65
N ILE A 123 -5.92 2.87 -5.42
CA ILE A 123 -7.03 3.25 -4.54
C ILE A 123 -6.55 3.37 -3.09
N GLU A 124 -5.68 2.49 -2.64
CA GLU A 124 -5.12 2.51 -1.28
C GLU A 124 -4.31 3.79 -1.03
N VAL A 125 -3.43 4.17 -1.98
CA VAL A 125 -2.67 5.42 -1.93
C VAL A 125 -3.60 6.64 -1.93
N ASN A 126 -4.63 6.66 -2.79
CA ASN A 126 -5.60 7.75 -2.86
C ASN A 126 -6.45 7.89 -1.58
N ASN A 127 -6.81 6.77 -0.95
CA ASN A 127 -7.57 6.78 0.31
C ASN A 127 -6.74 7.32 1.47
N TYR A 128 -5.42 7.08 1.47
CA TYR A 128 -4.51 7.65 2.47
C TYR A 128 -4.43 9.19 2.33
N SER A 129 -4.32 9.68 1.11
CA SER A 129 -4.30 11.13 0.81
C SER A 129 -5.62 11.81 1.18
N LYS A 130 -6.77 11.14 0.96
CA LYS A 130 -8.08 11.69 1.32
C LYS A 130 -8.32 11.81 2.83
N LYS A 131 -7.69 10.98 3.64
CA LYS A 131 -7.78 11.06 5.11
C LYS A 131 -6.99 12.24 5.70
N LEU A 132 -5.96 12.72 5.02
CA LEU A 132 -5.16 13.86 5.46
C LEU A 132 -5.80 15.21 5.12
N ASN A 133 -6.61 15.27 4.06
CA ASN A 133 -7.24 16.51 3.60
C ASN A 133 -8.18 17.18 4.64
N PRO A 134 -9.09 16.44 5.33
CA PRO A 134 -9.92 17.01 6.38
C PRO A 134 -9.13 17.54 7.57
N LEU A 135 -8.02 16.89 7.92
CA LEU A 135 -7.17 17.30 9.04
C LEU A 135 -6.43 18.60 8.72
N ALA A 136 -5.93 18.76 7.49
CA ALA A 136 -5.29 19.98 7.03
C ALA A 136 -6.29 21.15 6.96
N MET A 137 -7.52 20.90 6.48
CA MET A 137 -8.59 21.90 6.49
C MET A 137 -8.97 22.33 7.92
N PHE A 138 -9.12 21.37 8.84
CA PHE A 138 -9.43 21.66 10.23
C PHE A 138 -8.32 22.49 10.89
N TYR A 139 -7.08 22.16 10.64
CA TYR A 139 -5.92 22.93 11.11
C TYR A 139 -5.96 24.38 10.57
N LEU A 140 -6.22 24.57 9.27
CA LEU A 140 -6.33 25.89 8.65
C LEU A 140 -7.45 26.74 9.29
N VAL A 141 -8.61 26.13 9.55
CA VAL A 141 -9.73 26.83 10.19
C VAL A 141 -9.38 27.24 11.62
N VAL A 142 -8.83 26.34 12.41
CA VAL A 142 -8.51 26.62 13.83
C VAL A 142 -7.32 27.53 13.97
N ALA A 143 -6.24 27.33 13.21
CA ALA A 143 -5.00 28.07 13.38
C ALA A 143 -4.99 29.45 12.68
N VAL A 144 -5.78 29.64 11.63
CA VAL A 144 -5.76 30.88 10.84
C VAL A 144 -7.07 31.66 10.94
N ILE A 145 -8.22 31.00 10.70
CA ILE A 145 -9.52 31.69 10.62
C ILE A 145 -10.01 32.12 12.01
N LEU A 146 -9.92 31.26 13.01
CA LEU A 146 -10.39 31.57 14.37
C LEU A 146 -9.64 32.74 15.02
N PRO A 147 -8.30 32.79 15.00
CA PRO A 147 -7.57 33.95 15.54
C PRO A 147 -7.84 35.24 14.77
N SER A 148 -7.94 35.17 13.43
CA SER A 148 -8.20 36.34 12.59
C SER A 148 -9.58 36.95 12.87
N LEU A 149 -10.63 36.15 12.96
CA LEU A 149 -11.98 36.55 13.34
C LEU A 149 -12.03 37.10 14.77
N GLY A 150 -11.32 36.45 15.70
CA GLY A 150 -11.26 36.87 17.10
C GLY A 150 -10.66 38.25 17.27
N ILE A 151 -9.55 38.54 16.60
CA ILE A 151 -8.89 39.85 16.62
C ILE A 151 -9.79 40.92 15.96
N SER A 152 -10.41 40.63 14.84
CA SER A 152 -11.33 41.55 14.16
C SER A 152 -12.51 41.93 15.04
N MET A 153 -13.09 40.92 15.73
CA MET A 153 -14.23 41.15 16.63
C MET A 153 -13.84 41.93 17.86
N LEU A 154 -12.64 41.70 18.44
CA LEU A 154 -12.12 42.51 19.54
C LEU A 154 -11.92 44.00 19.15
N ILE A 155 -11.43 44.29 17.95
CA ILE A 155 -11.26 45.64 17.46
C ILE A 155 -12.62 46.34 17.33
N ILE A 156 -13.65 45.65 16.78
CA ILE A 156 -15.00 46.22 16.64
C ILE A 156 -15.63 46.51 18.02
N PHE A 157 -15.53 45.58 18.98
CA PHE A 157 -16.04 45.78 20.33
C PHE A 157 -15.30 46.88 21.08
N SER A 158 -13.98 46.98 20.93
CA SER A 158 -13.18 48.07 21.51
C SER A 158 -13.62 49.44 21.00
N SER A 159 -13.96 49.53 19.71
CA SER A 159 -14.44 50.77 19.09
C SER A 159 -15.84 51.17 19.59
N LEU A 160 -16.72 50.16 19.83
CA LEU A 160 -18.09 50.41 20.33
C LEU A 160 -18.14 50.88 21.79
N ILE A 161 -17.26 50.35 22.65
CA ILE A 161 -17.25 50.60 24.11
C ILE A 161 -16.32 51.77 24.47
N ASN A 162 -15.67 52.40 23.47
CA ASN A 162 -14.73 53.52 23.63
C ASN A 162 -13.55 53.23 24.57
N ILE A 163 -13.18 51.94 24.69
CA ILE A 163 -12.00 51.49 25.43
C ILE A 163 -10.81 51.62 24.47
N GLN A 164 -9.89 52.54 24.77
CA GLN A 164 -8.62 52.65 24.06
C GLN A 164 -7.74 51.48 24.44
N LEU A 165 -7.87 50.36 23.68
CA LEU A 165 -6.92 49.23 23.77
C LEU A 165 -5.59 49.73 23.22
N SER A 166 -4.57 49.79 24.09
CA SER A 166 -3.20 50.13 23.69
C SER A 166 -2.76 49.16 22.60
N LEU A 167 -2.14 49.71 21.54
CA LEU A 167 -1.60 48.94 20.40
C LEU A 167 -0.70 47.79 20.87
N GLY A 168 -0.02 47.93 22.02
CA GLY A 168 0.81 46.92 22.65
C GLY A 168 0.03 45.71 23.14
N ILE A 169 -1.19 45.88 23.65
CA ILE A 169 -2.06 44.76 24.10
C ILE A 169 -2.57 43.97 22.90
N LEU A 170 -2.93 44.63 21.79
CA LEU A 170 -3.34 43.93 20.57
C LEU A 170 -2.22 43.14 19.93
N ILE A 171 -0.98 43.66 19.92
CA ILE A 171 0.18 42.95 19.38
C ILE A 171 0.56 41.74 20.28
N THR A 172 0.54 41.88 21.59
CA THR A 172 0.86 40.73 22.51
C THR A 172 -0.19 39.65 22.42
N LEU A 173 -1.46 39.99 22.26
CA LEU A 173 -2.57 39.01 22.12
C LEU A 173 -2.52 38.28 20.78
N ALA A 174 -2.19 39.01 19.68
CA ALA A 174 -1.97 38.41 18.38
C ALA A 174 -0.77 37.48 18.36
N PHE A 175 0.32 37.84 19.04
CA PHE A 175 1.50 37.01 19.15
C PHE A 175 1.24 35.73 19.99
N PHE A 176 0.47 35.85 21.04
CA PHE A 176 0.09 34.70 21.89
C PHE A 176 -0.85 33.73 21.17
N LEU A 177 -1.83 34.23 20.41
CA LEU A 177 -2.73 33.44 19.58
C LEU A 177 -2.06 32.79 18.37
N GLY A 178 -1.00 33.41 17.85
CA GLY A 178 -0.21 32.83 16.74
C GLY A 178 0.83 31.81 17.18
N PHE A 179 1.15 31.77 18.48
CA PHE A 179 2.10 30.81 19.05
C PHE A 179 1.43 29.54 19.60
N LEU A 180 0.11 29.53 19.77
CA LEU A 180 -0.68 28.40 20.25
C LEU A 180 -1.10 27.50 19.09
#